data_8a31d0ac5356b08d31afe4dca1073934
#
_entry.id   8a31d0ac5356b08d31afe4dca1073934
#
_cell.length_a   1.000
_cell.length_b   1.000
_cell.length_c   1.000
_cell.angle_alpha   90.00
_cell.angle_beta   90.00
_cell.angle_gamma   90.00
#
_symmetry.space_group_name_H-M   'P 1'
#
loop_
_entity.id
_entity.type
_entity.pdbx_description
1 polymer ?
#
loop_
_entity_poly.entity_id
_entity_poly.type
_entity_poly.pdbx_seq_one_letter_code
_entity_poly.pdbx_strand_id
1 'polypeptide(L)'
;MTLVWSPEAVEDLASLRAYIAADDPAAARRGALHILHNVETLLPRSPEMGRPGRVPGTRELVIPKTPFIVPYRLRGRVIQILRVYHGARRWPERL
;
A
#
# COMPACT_ATOMS: atom_id res chain seq x y z
N MET A 1 -1.89 -5.63 -16.48
CA MET A 1 -1.53 -4.26 -16.14
C MET A 1 -0.16 -4.21 -15.51
N THR A 2 0.58 -3.13 -15.72
CA THR A 2 1.90 -2.91 -15.11
C THR A 2 1.73 -2.26 -13.74
N LEU A 3 2.45 -2.75 -12.75
CA LEU A 3 2.42 -2.21 -11.40
C LEU A 3 3.75 -1.51 -11.11
N VAL A 4 3.70 -0.26 -10.67
CA VAL A 4 4.88 0.55 -10.37
C VAL A 4 4.76 1.10 -8.96
N TRP A 5 5.81 0.89 -8.16
CA TRP A 5 5.92 1.45 -6.81
C TRP A 5 6.61 2.80 -6.88
N SER A 6 6.03 3.81 -6.25
CA SER A 6 6.73 5.07 -6.07
C SER A 6 7.92 4.88 -5.11
N PRO A 7 8.96 5.72 -5.20
CA PRO A 7 10.05 5.68 -4.21
C PRO A 7 9.54 5.86 -2.78
N GLU A 8 8.54 6.72 -2.58
CA GLU A 8 7.95 6.98 -1.27
C GLU A 8 7.24 5.73 -0.73
N ALA A 9 6.55 4.98 -1.58
CA ALA A 9 5.86 3.75 -1.15
C ALA A 9 6.86 2.65 -0.77
N VAL A 10 7.95 2.52 -1.52
CA VAL A 10 9.03 1.58 -1.19
C VAL A 10 9.64 1.94 0.17
N GLU A 11 9.88 3.21 0.39
CA GLU A 11 10.44 3.72 1.63
C GLU A 11 9.49 3.52 2.82
N ASP A 12 8.18 3.76 2.60
CA ASP A 12 7.16 3.51 3.61
C ASP A 12 7.16 2.04 4.04
N LEU A 13 7.22 1.12 3.07
CA LEU A 13 7.23 -0.31 3.35
C LEU A 13 8.48 -0.72 4.13
N ALA A 14 9.64 -0.20 3.74
CA ALA A 14 10.88 -0.48 4.44
C ALA A 14 10.87 0.05 5.87
N SER A 15 10.36 1.26 6.07
CA SER A 15 10.25 1.89 7.40
C SER A 15 9.29 1.12 8.29
N LEU A 16 8.15 0.70 7.75
CA LEU A 16 7.18 -0.11 8.47
C LEU A 16 7.80 -1.43 8.92
N ARG A 17 8.49 -2.11 8.01
CA ARG A 17 9.14 -3.38 8.31
C ARG A 17 10.19 -3.22 9.42
N ALA A 18 11.01 -2.18 9.33
CA ALA A 18 12.03 -1.90 10.34
C ALA A 18 11.42 -1.60 11.71
N TYR A 19 10.34 -0.83 11.74
CA TYR A 19 9.63 -0.50 12.98
C TYR A 19 9.08 -1.74 13.67
N ILE A 20 8.41 -2.61 12.94
CA ILE A 20 7.85 -3.86 13.49
C ILE A 20 8.99 -4.81 13.89
N ALA A 21 10.06 -4.90 13.09
CA ALA A 21 11.16 -5.80 13.33
C ALA A 21 11.94 -5.48 14.61
N ALA A 22 11.87 -4.24 15.10
CA ALA A 22 12.49 -3.87 16.35
C ALA A 22 11.96 -4.70 17.53
N ASP A 23 10.66 -5.04 17.50
CA ASP A 23 10.01 -5.85 18.54
C ASP A 23 9.83 -7.31 18.11
N ASP A 24 9.48 -7.56 16.87
CA ASP A 24 9.17 -8.90 16.37
C ASP A 24 9.55 -9.04 14.89
N PRO A 25 10.77 -9.56 14.59
CA PRO A 25 11.22 -9.75 13.21
C PRO A 25 10.31 -10.67 12.37
N ALA A 26 9.73 -11.70 12.99
CA ALA A 26 8.83 -12.61 12.27
C ALA A 26 7.52 -11.92 11.89
N ALA A 27 6.97 -11.10 12.78
CA ALA A 27 5.77 -10.30 12.48
C ALA A 27 6.04 -9.28 11.38
N ALA A 28 7.23 -8.65 11.38
CA ALA A 28 7.62 -7.71 10.35
C ALA A 28 7.63 -8.37 8.96
N ARG A 29 8.20 -9.56 8.89
CA ARG A 29 8.26 -10.33 7.63
C ARG A 29 6.86 -10.71 7.15
N ARG A 30 6.01 -11.23 8.05
CA ARG A 30 4.63 -11.61 7.71
C ARG A 30 3.83 -10.41 7.22
N GLY A 31 3.95 -9.28 7.90
CA GLY A 31 3.25 -8.05 7.53
C GLY A 31 3.66 -7.53 6.16
N ALA A 32 4.96 -7.47 5.89
CA ALA A 32 5.48 -7.05 4.60
C ALA A 32 5.02 -7.98 3.47
N LEU A 33 5.10 -9.29 3.68
CA LEU A 33 4.66 -10.28 2.70
C LEU A 33 3.16 -10.20 2.44
N HIS A 34 2.37 -9.93 3.47
CA HIS A 34 0.92 -9.78 3.35
C HIS A 34 0.56 -8.54 2.51
N ILE A 35 1.23 -7.43 2.73
CA ILE A 35 1.06 -6.23 1.91
C ILE A 35 1.45 -6.52 0.46
N LEU A 36 2.63 -7.10 0.24
CA LEU A 36 3.11 -7.43 -1.10
C LEU A 36 2.17 -8.38 -1.84
N HIS A 37 1.65 -9.39 -1.16
CA HIS A 37 0.69 -10.32 -1.77
C HIS A 37 -0.56 -9.59 -2.25
N ASN A 38 -1.15 -8.75 -1.41
CA ASN A 38 -2.35 -8.00 -1.78
C ASN A 38 -2.08 -7.04 -2.94
N VAL A 39 -0.95 -6.33 -2.91
CA VAL A 39 -0.62 -5.35 -3.93
C VAL A 39 -0.21 -6.03 -5.24
N GLU A 40 0.74 -6.94 -5.18
CA GLU A 40 1.36 -7.48 -6.40
C GLU A 40 0.61 -8.65 -7.03
N THR A 41 -0.14 -9.40 -6.23
CA THR A 41 -0.89 -10.56 -6.74
C THR A 41 -2.35 -10.24 -7.01
N LEU A 42 -3.04 -9.57 -6.08
CA LEU A 42 -4.48 -9.35 -6.20
C LEU A 42 -4.82 -8.10 -7.01
N LEU A 43 -4.11 -7.01 -6.78
CA LEU A 43 -4.44 -5.73 -7.40
C LEU A 43 -4.36 -5.77 -8.94
N PRO A 44 -3.36 -6.40 -9.58
CA PRO A 44 -3.34 -6.50 -11.04
C PRO A 44 -4.51 -7.28 -11.64
N ARG A 45 -5.09 -8.21 -10.87
CA ARG A 45 -6.27 -8.98 -11.29
C ARG A 45 -7.56 -8.18 -11.19
N SER A 46 -7.61 -7.26 -10.25
CA SER A 46 -8.78 -6.43 -9.98
C SER A 46 -8.34 -5.01 -9.65
N PRO A 47 -7.90 -4.23 -10.66
CA PRO A 47 -7.31 -2.90 -10.40
C PRO A 47 -8.26 -1.92 -9.71
N GLU A 48 -9.55 -2.15 -9.80
CA GLU A 48 -10.56 -1.27 -9.19
C GLU A 48 -11.05 -1.77 -7.83
N MET A 49 -10.39 -2.78 -7.26
CA MET A 49 -10.83 -3.36 -5.99
C MET A 49 -10.68 -2.42 -4.80
N GLY A 50 -9.77 -1.45 -4.87
CA GLY A 50 -9.64 -0.43 -3.84
C GLY A 50 -10.85 0.51 -3.82
N ARG A 51 -11.22 0.97 -2.62
CA ARG A 51 -12.29 1.96 -2.48
C ARG A 51 -11.86 3.32 -3.03
N PRO A 52 -12.80 4.21 -3.37
CA PRO A 52 -12.45 5.59 -3.73
C PRO A 52 -11.62 6.23 -2.63
N GLY A 53 -10.50 6.84 -3.02
CA GLY A 53 -9.56 7.43 -2.09
C GLY A 53 -10.03 8.76 -1.52
N ARG A 54 -9.52 9.09 -0.33
CA ARG A 54 -9.76 10.40 0.28
C ARG A 54 -9.04 11.53 -0.46
N VAL A 55 -8.00 11.21 -1.22
CA VAL A 55 -7.34 12.14 -2.13
C VAL A 55 -7.96 11.97 -3.52
N PRO A 56 -8.43 13.05 -4.19
CA PRO A 56 -9.07 12.95 -5.50
C PRO A 56 -8.20 12.23 -6.53
N GLY A 57 -8.83 11.37 -7.33
CA GLY A 57 -8.14 10.60 -8.37
C GLY A 57 -7.39 9.38 -7.88
N THR A 58 -7.49 9.05 -6.60
CA THR A 58 -6.84 7.88 -6.02
C THR A 58 -7.85 6.84 -5.56
N ARG A 59 -7.35 5.62 -5.33
CA ARG A 59 -8.05 4.54 -4.66
C ARG A 59 -7.23 4.09 -3.47
N GLU A 60 -7.88 3.42 -2.53
CA GLU A 60 -7.23 2.92 -1.32
C GLU A 60 -7.46 1.43 -1.20
N LEU A 61 -6.38 0.66 -1.22
CA LEU A 61 -6.42 -0.77 -0.95
C LEU A 61 -6.25 -0.98 0.55
N VAL A 62 -7.31 -1.42 1.20
CA VAL A 62 -7.26 -1.78 2.62
C VAL A 62 -6.67 -3.17 2.72
N ILE A 63 -5.59 -3.33 3.47
CA ILE A 63 -4.94 -4.63 3.64
C ILE A 63 -5.65 -5.38 4.76
N PRO A 64 -6.31 -6.51 4.46
CA PRO A 64 -7.11 -7.24 5.46
C PRO A 64 -6.32 -7.63 6.71
N LYS A 65 -6.94 -7.54 7.86
CA LYS A 65 -6.37 -7.92 9.17
C LYS A 65 -5.16 -7.09 9.58
N THR A 66 -4.99 -5.92 8.98
CA THR A 66 -3.93 -4.99 9.32
C THR A 66 -4.49 -3.57 9.40
N PRO A 67 -3.79 -2.65 10.07
CA PRO A 67 -4.16 -1.24 10.05
C PRO A 67 -3.66 -0.50 8.80
N PHE A 68 -3.09 -1.22 7.81
CA PHE A 68 -2.43 -0.58 6.69
C PHE A 68 -3.35 -0.38 5.50
N ILE A 69 -3.16 0.76 4.84
CA ILE A 69 -3.89 1.17 3.65
C ILE A 69 -2.87 1.60 2.60
N VAL A 70 -3.07 1.14 1.37
CA VAL A 70 -2.17 1.43 0.25
C VAL A 70 -2.91 2.29 -0.76
N PRO A 71 -2.70 3.62 -0.74
CA PRO A 71 -3.24 4.48 -1.79
C PRO A 71 -2.53 4.23 -3.12
N TYR A 72 -3.32 4.16 -4.18
CA TYR A 72 -2.80 3.95 -5.52
C TYR A 72 -3.63 4.72 -6.55
N ARG A 73 -3.12 4.80 -7.76
CA ARG A 73 -3.76 5.49 -8.87
C ARG A 73 -3.68 4.62 -10.12
N LEU A 74 -4.76 4.64 -10.90
CA LEU A 74 -4.78 3.99 -12.20
C LEU A 74 -4.52 5.03 -13.28
N ARG A 75 -3.52 4.80 -14.12
CA ARG A 75 -3.24 5.63 -15.29
C ARG A 75 -3.02 4.73 -16.49
N GLY A 76 -4.01 4.70 -17.41
CA GLY A 76 -3.97 3.79 -18.53
C GLY A 76 -3.89 2.34 -18.03
N ARG A 77 -2.84 1.64 -18.41
CA ARG A 77 -2.59 0.26 -17.98
C ARG A 77 -1.58 0.16 -16.84
N VAL A 78 -1.33 1.26 -16.15
CA VAL A 78 -0.36 1.30 -15.07
C VAL A 78 -1.08 1.51 -13.75
N ILE A 79 -0.74 0.66 -12.77
CA ILE A 79 -1.14 0.82 -11.38
C ILE A 79 0.04 1.48 -10.66
N GLN A 80 -0.14 2.71 -10.22
CA GLN A 80 0.88 3.45 -9.49
C GLN A 80 0.63 3.34 -8.00
N ILE A 81 1.48 2.62 -7.29
CA ILE A 81 1.43 2.52 -5.83
C ILE A 81 2.08 3.78 -5.26
N LEU A 82 1.28 4.59 -4.57
CA LEU A 82 1.69 5.94 -4.15
C LEU A 82 2.32 5.96 -2.77
N ARG A 83 1.71 5.29 -1.79
CA ARG A 83 2.19 5.24 -0.41
C ARG A 83 1.76 3.93 0.25
N VAL A 84 2.32 3.68 1.45
CA VAL A 84 1.81 2.65 2.38
C VAL A 84 1.62 3.35 3.72
N TYR A 85 0.37 3.50 4.17
CA TYR A 85 0.04 4.26 5.36
C TYR A 85 -0.64 3.40 6.43
N HIS A 86 -0.42 3.79 7.66
CA HIS A 86 -1.28 3.36 8.76
C HIS A 86 -2.62 4.10 8.64
N GLY A 87 -3.74 3.38 8.74
CA GLY A 87 -5.07 3.96 8.51
C GLY A 87 -5.45 5.07 9.47
N ALA A 88 -4.90 5.07 10.69
CA ALA A 88 -5.13 6.12 11.68
C ALA A 88 -4.21 7.34 11.52
N ARG A 89 -3.24 7.27 10.61
CA ARG A 89 -2.32 8.36 10.37
C ARG A 89 -3.03 9.54 9.70
N ARG A 90 -2.60 10.77 10.04
CA ARG A 90 -3.03 11.95 9.32
C ARG A 90 -2.46 11.92 7.90
N TRP A 91 -3.36 12.02 6.94
CA TRP A 91 -3.01 11.91 5.53
C TRP A 91 -2.76 13.29 4.92
N PRO A 92 -1.85 13.41 3.95
CA PRO A 92 -1.68 14.66 3.20
C PRO A 92 -2.90 14.89 2.28
N GLU A 93 -3.10 16.14 1.89
CA GLU A 93 -4.16 16.50 0.95
C GLU A 93 -3.86 16.03 -0.48
N ARG A 94 -2.58 15.80 -0.78
CA ARG A 94 -2.10 15.32 -2.08
C ARG A 94 -1.13 14.16 -1.89
N LEU A 95 -1.11 13.33 -2.88
CA LEU A 95 -0.15 12.22 -2.95
C LEU A 95 0.75 12.38 -4.18
#